data_c364486ab428f0f383fca7df82f4b382
#
_entry.id   c364486ab428f0f383fca7df82f4b382
#
_cell.length_a   1.000
_cell.length_b   1.000
_cell.length_c   1.000
_cell.angle_alpha   90.00
_cell.angle_beta   90.00
_cell.angle_gamma   90.00
#
_symmetry.space_group_name_H-M   'P 1'
#
loop_
_entity.id
_entity.type
_entity.pdbx_description
1 polymer ?
#
loop_
_entity_poly.entity_id
_entity_poly.type
_entity_poly.pdbx_seq_one_letter_code
_entity_poly.pdbx_strand_id
1 'polypeptide(L)'
;MSTTPSRLPSEARQAEIVTVALSLAQQTSPALITTSDIAAGVGVTQGALFKHFPTKDAIWLAAMGWVRSQLLTALERAAAKAPSPLEALAGMFKAHVGFVASHPGVPRFIFHELQRPDDSPIKQEVRKILQGYRKLLRKQLDAAVANGQVSPRLDLEAAATLFVGVVQGLVMQSMLSGSPGAIKSQADAVFAIYRRGIQEAP
;
A
#
# COMPACT_ATOMS: atom_id res chain seq x y z
N MET A 1 -27.12 23.30 24.19
CA MET A 1 -26.03 22.60 24.84
C MET A 1 -24.92 22.40 23.79
N SER A 2 -23.92 23.29 23.78
CA SER A 2 -22.79 23.20 22.84
C SER A 2 -21.81 22.17 23.38
N THR A 3 -21.75 21.03 22.75
CA THR A 3 -20.67 20.03 23.01
C THR A 3 -19.37 20.57 22.43
N THR A 4 -18.48 21.05 23.30
CA THR A 4 -17.11 21.40 22.92
C THR A 4 -16.45 20.13 22.36
N PRO A 5 -15.90 20.14 21.12
CA PRO A 5 -15.26 18.95 20.57
C PRO A 5 -14.05 18.59 21.45
N SER A 6 -14.03 17.36 21.96
CA SER A 6 -12.94 16.80 22.74
C SER A 6 -11.65 16.93 21.95
N ARG A 7 -10.63 17.58 22.55
CA ARG A 7 -9.30 17.77 21.95
C ARG A 7 -8.61 16.41 21.85
N LEU A 8 -8.60 15.82 20.67
CA LEU A 8 -7.88 14.57 20.42
C LEU A 8 -6.40 14.70 20.75
N PRO A 9 -5.74 13.64 21.27
CA PRO A 9 -4.28 13.60 21.39
C PRO A 9 -3.62 13.93 20.05
N SER A 10 -2.41 14.52 20.09
CA SER A 10 -1.71 14.97 18.87
C SER A 10 -1.54 13.84 17.83
N GLU A 11 -1.20 12.64 18.29
CA GLU A 11 -1.02 11.46 17.41
C GLU A 11 -2.34 11.03 16.74
N ALA A 12 -3.45 11.01 17.47
CA ALA A 12 -4.75 10.69 16.91
C ALA A 12 -5.19 11.72 15.85
N ARG A 13 -4.89 13.01 16.08
CA ARG A 13 -5.17 14.06 15.11
C ARG A 13 -4.28 13.94 13.87
N GLN A 14 -3.01 13.60 14.02
CA GLN A 14 -2.12 13.34 12.88
C GLN A 14 -2.61 12.15 12.05
N ALA A 15 -3.05 11.06 12.68
CA ALA A 15 -3.61 9.91 11.97
C ALA A 15 -4.89 10.27 11.20
N GLU A 16 -5.76 11.10 11.77
CA GLU A 16 -6.96 11.59 11.10
C GLU A 16 -6.63 12.45 9.87
N ILE A 17 -5.68 13.39 9.99
CA ILE A 17 -5.21 14.22 8.88
C ILE A 17 -4.68 13.35 7.72
N VAL A 18 -3.87 12.35 8.05
CA VAL A 18 -3.32 11.40 7.07
C VAL A 18 -4.43 10.62 6.36
N THR A 19 -5.41 10.12 7.11
CA THR A 19 -6.55 9.36 6.56
C THR A 19 -7.39 10.23 5.61
N VAL A 20 -7.67 11.47 6.00
CA VAL A 20 -8.40 12.43 5.16
C VAL A 20 -7.62 12.76 3.89
N ALA A 21 -6.32 13.02 3.97
CA ALA A 21 -5.48 13.29 2.80
C ALA A 21 -5.51 12.13 1.79
N LEU A 22 -5.37 10.89 2.26
CA LEU A 22 -5.47 9.69 1.41
C LEU A 22 -6.88 9.49 0.84
N SER A 23 -7.93 9.83 1.59
CA SER A 23 -9.32 9.76 1.11
C SER A 23 -9.55 10.78 -0.01
N LEU A 24 -9.10 12.02 0.14
CA LEU A 24 -9.20 13.04 -0.92
C LEU A 24 -8.50 12.61 -2.20
N ALA A 25 -7.37 11.92 -2.11
CA ALA A 25 -6.63 11.39 -3.27
C ALA A 25 -7.39 10.29 -4.04
N GLN A 26 -8.52 9.79 -3.54
CA GLN A 26 -9.37 8.85 -4.30
C GLN A 26 -10.11 9.55 -5.46
N GLN A 27 -10.47 10.81 -5.27
CA GLN A 27 -11.35 11.53 -6.20
C GLN A 27 -10.64 12.71 -6.87
N THR A 28 -9.65 13.29 -6.19
CA THR A 28 -8.93 14.48 -6.65
C THR A 28 -7.48 14.12 -6.95
N SER A 29 -6.92 14.71 -8.03
CA SER A 29 -5.48 14.59 -8.30
C SER A 29 -4.67 15.08 -7.10
N PRO A 30 -3.67 14.31 -6.62
CA PRO A 30 -2.83 14.72 -5.48
C PRO A 30 -2.17 16.09 -5.66
N ALA A 31 -1.88 16.50 -6.90
CA ALA A 31 -1.35 17.82 -7.21
C ALA A 31 -2.32 18.95 -6.82
N LEU A 32 -3.62 18.74 -7.00
CA LEU A 32 -4.67 19.73 -6.77
C LEU A 32 -5.16 19.79 -5.32
N ILE A 33 -4.89 18.76 -4.51
CA ILE A 33 -5.28 18.76 -3.10
C ILE A 33 -4.48 19.82 -2.35
N THR A 34 -5.18 20.75 -1.70
CA THR A 34 -4.57 21.81 -0.89
C THR A 34 -4.61 21.46 0.60
N THR A 35 -3.80 22.18 1.40
CA THR A 35 -3.89 22.07 2.87
C THR A 35 -5.23 22.58 3.42
N SER A 36 -5.89 23.48 2.71
CA SER A 36 -7.25 23.94 3.04
C SER A 36 -8.28 22.83 2.83
N ASP A 37 -8.18 22.04 1.75
CA ASP A 37 -9.06 20.90 1.50
C ASP A 37 -8.91 19.83 2.60
N ILE A 38 -7.66 19.54 2.98
CA ILE A 38 -7.37 18.58 4.05
C ILE A 38 -7.92 19.11 5.40
N ALA A 39 -7.70 20.38 5.72
CA ALA A 39 -8.21 20.99 6.95
C ALA A 39 -9.75 20.97 7.01
N ALA A 40 -10.41 21.29 5.89
CA ALA A 40 -11.88 21.21 5.76
C ALA A 40 -12.39 19.77 5.94
N GLY A 41 -11.71 18.78 5.34
CA GLY A 41 -12.05 17.36 5.47
C GLY A 41 -11.90 16.82 6.90
N VAL A 42 -10.98 17.37 7.69
CA VAL A 42 -10.78 17.06 9.13
C VAL A 42 -11.74 17.86 10.03
N GLY A 43 -12.35 18.93 9.51
CA GLY A 43 -13.18 19.85 10.30
C GLY A 43 -12.38 20.79 11.21
N VAL A 44 -11.18 21.21 10.77
CA VAL A 44 -10.32 22.15 11.49
C VAL A 44 -9.94 23.35 10.63
N THR A 45 -9.39 24.40 11.23
CA THR A 45 -8.81 25.51 10.49
C THR A 45 -7.45 25.10 9.89
N GLN A 46 -7.04 25.73 8.79
CA GLN A 46 -5.70 25.50 8.21
C GLN A 46 -4.58 25.83 9.21
N GLY A 47 -4.73 26.86 10.05
CA GLY A 47 -3.79 27.18 11.12
C GLY A 47 -3.67 26.08 12.19
N ALA A 48 -4.80 25.38 12.48
CA ALA A 48 -4.78 24.23 13.39
C ALA A 48 -4.09 23.01 12.74
N LEU A 49 -4.28 22.79 11.44
CA LEU A 49 -3.57 21.74 10.69
C LEU A 49 -2.05 21.96 10.72
N PHE A 50 -1.58 23.20 10.51
CA PHE A 50 -0.15 23.55 10.54
C PHE A 50 0.52 23.36 11.92
N LYS A 51 -0.24 23.27 13.01
CA LYS A 51 0.31 22.88 14.32
C LYS A 51 0.73 21.42 14.36
N HIS A 52 0.20 20.56 13.50
CA HIS A 52 0.50 19.14 13.42
C HIS A 52 1.45 18.80 12.28
N PHE A 53 1.37 19.49 11.16
CA PHE A 53 2.21 19.29 9.99
C PHE A 53 2.61 20.64 9.39
N PRO A 54 3.91 20.98 9.37
CA PRO A 54 4.37 22.31 8.93
C PRO A 54 4.19 22.54 7.42
N THR A 55 4.08 21.46 6.62
CA THR A 55 3.93 21.54 5.16
C THR A 55 3.01 20.45 4.64
N LYS A 56 2.51 20.63 3.41
CA LYS A 56 1.76 19.60 2.68
C LYS A 56 2.61 18.32 2.49
N ASP A 57 3.89 18.47 2.18
CA ASP A 57 4.81 17.34 1.97
C ASP A 57 5.02 16.55 3.27
N ALA A 58 5.01 17.21 4.44
CA ALA A 58 5.07 16.52 5.73
C ALA A 58 3.84 15.63 5.96
N ILE A 59 2.65 16.05 5.50
CA ILE A 59 1.43 15.23 5.56
C ILE A 59 1.60 13.98 4.66
N TRP A 60 2.05 14.17 3.43
CA TRP A 60 2.24 13.06 2.49
C TRP A 60 3.35 12.11 2.92
N LEU A 61 4.42 12.63 3.52
CA LEU A 61 5.48 11.79 4.08
C LEU A 61 4.96 10.92 5.23
N ALA A 62 4.17 11.52 6.14
CA ALA A 62 3.52 10.77 7.21
C ALA A 62 2.51 9.75 6.68
N ALA A 63 1.78 10.10 5.60
CA ALA A 63 0.87 9.18 4.92
C ALA A 63 1.62 7.96 4.37
N MET A 64 2.79 8.13 3.77
CA MET A 64 3.60 6.99 3.28
C MET A 64 4.18 6.15 4.43
N GLY A 65 4.56 6.78 5.55
CA GLY A 65 4.94 6.06 6.77
C GLY A 65 3.79 5.20 7.32
N TRP A 66 2.58 5.74 7.33
CA TRP A 66 1.36 5.01 7.71
C TRP A 66 1.09 3.85 6.73
N VAL A 67 1.15 4.09 5.42
CA VAL A 67 0.98 3.03 4.39
C VAL A 67 1.99 1.92 4.60
N ARG A 68 3.28 2.25 4.83
CA ARG A 68 4.33 1.26 5.11
C ARG A 68 3.96 0.38 6.31
N SER A 69 3.59 1.01 7.41
CA SER A 69 3.21 0.28 8.64
C SER A 69 2.00 -0.63 8.39
N GLN A 70 0.92 -0.10 7.83
CA GLN A 70 -0.32 -0.84 7.64
C GLN A 70 -0.18 -1.99 6.63
N LEU A 71 0.45 -1.71 5.48
CA LEU A 71 0.63 -2.72 4.45
C LEU A 71 1.55 -3.85 4.93
N LEU A 72 2.74 -3.54 5.45
CA LEU A 72 3.67 -4.58 5.88
C LEU A 72 3.09 -5.41 7.04
N THR A 73 2.42 -4.79 7.99
CA THR A 73 1.71 -5.51 9.07
C THR A 73 0.61 -6.44 8.52
N ALA A 74 -0.16 -5.99 7.52
CA ALA A 74 -1.18 -6.82 6.89
C ALA A 74 -0.57 -8.04 6.19
N LEU A 75 0.55 -7.86 5.48
CA LEU A 75 1.28 -8.93 4.82
C LEU A 75 1.86 -9.93 5.82
N GLU A 76 2.50 -9.46 6.89
CA GLU A 76 3.06 -10.29 7.96
C GLU A 76 1.97 -11.12 8.65
N ARG A 77 0.84 -10.49 8.99
CA ARG A 77 -0.30 -11.19 9.59
C ARG A 77 -0.89 -12.25 8.67
N ALA A 78 -0.98 -11.96 7.37
CA ALA A 78 -1.47 -12.93 6.40
C ALA A 78 -0.52 -14.14 6.28
N ALA A 79 0.79 -13.88 6.22
CA ALA A 79 1.80 -14.93 6.17
C ALA A 79 1.84 -15.79 7.45
N ALA A 80 1.72 -15.16 8.63
CA ALA A 80 1.77 -15.86 9.92
C ALA A 80 0.58 -16.81 10.16
N LYS A 81 -0.56 -16.58 9.50
CA LYS A 81 -1.76 -17.42 9.63
C LYS A 81 -1.80 -18.59 8.63
N ALA A 82 -0.90 -18.61 7.68
CA ALA A 82 -0.93 -19.58 6.61
C ALA A 82 -0.31 -20.93 7.03
N PRO A 83 -0.86 -22.07 6.58
CA PRO A 83 -0.36 -23.39 6.95
C PRO A 83 0.92 -23.78 6.20
N SER A 84 1.28 -23.07 5.13
CA SER A 84 2.47 -23.33 4.35
C SER A 84 3.01 -22.04 3.70
N PRO A 85 4.30 -22.00 3.30
CA PRO A 85 4.88 -20.84 2.61
C PRO A 85 4.13 -20.45 1.33
N LEU A 86 3.65 -21.41 0.56
CA LEU A 86 2.91 -21.14 -0.67
C LEU A 86 1.53 -20.53 -0.39
N GLU A 87 0.85 -21.00 0.67
CA GLU A 87 -0.39 -20.39 1.15
C GLU A 87 -0.14 -19.00 1.81
N ALA A 88 1.05 -18.80 2.40
CA ALA A 88 1.47 -17.49 2.89
C ALA A 88 1.58 -16.47 1.75
N LEU A 89 2.18 -16.85 0.61
CA LEU A 89 2.21 -16.00 -0.59
C LEU A 89 0.79 -15.67 -1.09
N ALA A 90 -0.13 -16.65 -1.11
CA ALA A 90 -1.52 -16.43 -1.48
C ALA A 90 -2.21 -15.44 -0.52
N GLY A 91 -2.00 -15.62 0.78
CA GLY A 91 -2.54 -14.73 1.81
C GLY A 91 -1.99 -13.30 1.68
N MET A 92 -0.68 -13.16 1.44
CA MET A 92 -0.04 -11.86 1.22
C MET A 92 -0.59 -11.17 -0.04
N PHE A 93 -0.80 -11.91 -1.13
CA PHE A 93 -1.40 -11.37 -2.35
C PHE A 93 -2.81 -10.81 -2.08
N LYS A 94 -3.67 -11.60 -1.43
CA LYS A 94 -5.03 -11.17 -1.04
C LYS A 94 -5.02 -9.97 -0.09
N ALA A 95 -4.09 -9.96 0.88
CA ALA A 95 -3.94 -8.85 1.81
C ALA A 95 -3.55 -7.54 1.09
N HIS A 96 -2.61 -7.59 0.13
CA HIS A 96 -2.24 -6.41 -0.66
C HIS A 96 -3.40 -5.92 -1.53
N VAL A 97 -4.04 -6.83 -2.28
CA VAL A 97 -5.22 -6.49 -3.09
C VAL A 97 -6.33 -5.88 -2.23
N GLY A 98 -6.60 -6.46 -1.05
CA GLY A 98 -7.55 -5.93 -0.09
C GLY A 98 -7.19 -4.54 0.41
N PHE A 99 -5.92 -4.32 0.74
CA PHE A 99 -5.41 -3.02 1.18
C PHE A 99 -5.61 -1.93 0.13
N VAL A 100 -5.23 -2.20 -1.12
CA VAL A 100 -5.38 -1.23 -2.23
C VAL A 100 -6.86 -0.95 -2.52
N ALA A 101 -7.70 -1.99 -2.53
CA ALA A 101 -9.13 -1.82 -2.74
C ALA A 101 -9.81 -0.96 -1.65
N SER A 102 -9.30 -1.02 -0.42
CA SER A 102 -9.79 -0.21 0.70
C SER A 102 -9.18 1.20 0.75
N HIS A 103 -8.06 1.43 0.07
CA HIS A 103 -7.33 2.70 0.07
C HIS A 103 -6.94 3.12 -1.35
N PRO A 104 -7.90 3.34 -2.27
CA PRO A 104 -7.60 3.61 -3.69
C PRO A 104 -6.86 4.94 -3.92
N GLY A 105 -6.84 5.84 -2.94
CA GLY A 105 -6.01 7.06 -2.97
C GLY A 105 -4.50 6.78 -2.84
N VAL A 106 -4.11 5.66 -2.21
CA VAL A 106 -2.70 5.29 -2.02
C VAL A 106 -1.98 5.09 -3.36
N PRO A 107 -2.42 4.20 -4.26
CA PRO A 107 -1.74 4.02 -5.54
C PRO A 107 -1.78 5.29 -6.40
N ARG A 108 -2.87 6.06 -6.39
CA ARG A 108 -2.94 7.34 -7.10
C ARG A 108 -1.85 8.32 -6.64
N PHE A 109 -1.65 8.42 -5.33
CA PHE A 109 -0.61 9.27 -4.77
C PHE A 109 0.79 8.75 -5.11
N ILE A 110 1.05 7.44 -4.97
CA ILE A 110 2.34 6.83 -5.32
C ILE A 110 2.68 7.07 -6.80
N PHE A 111 1.75 6.80 -7.71
CA PHE A 111 1.98 7.02 -9.14
C PHE A 111 2.23 8.50 -9.48
N HIS A 112 1.52 9.42 -8.83
CA HIS A 112 1.78 10.85 -8.98
C HIS A 112 3.20 11.20 -8.53
N GLU A 113 3.63 10.73 -7.37
CA GLU A 113 4.95 11.03 -6.82
C GLU A 113 6.09 10.42 -7.67
N LEU A 114 5.89 9.23 -8.22
CA LEU A 114 6.88 8.56 -9.06
C LEU A 114 7.15 9.30 -10.38
N GLN A 115 6.22 10.14 -10.86
CA GLN A 115 6.41 10.94 -12.07
C GLN A 115 7.30 12.17 -11.84
N ARG A 116 7.52 12.59 -10.59
CA ARG A 116 8.43 13.71 -10.30
C ARG A 116 9.87 13.30 -10.62
N PRO A 117 10.70 14.19 -11.20
CA PRO A 117 12.08 13.85 -11.56
C PRO A 117 13.01 13.78 -10.34
N ASP A 118 12.72 14.54 -9.28
CA ASP A 118 13.54 14.66 -8.07
C ASP A 118 13.44 13.41 -7.19
N ASP A 119 14.49 13.16 -6.39
CA ASP A 119 14.52 12.11 -5.36
C ASP A 119 14.00 12.66 -4.02
N SER A 120 12.69 12.69 -3.89
CA SER A 120 12.02 13.24 -2.71
C SER A 120 12.10 12.30 -1.48
N PRO A 121 11.96 12.84 -0.25
CA PRO A 121 11.79 12.02 0.95
C PRO A 121 10.59 11.06 0.86
N ILE A 122 9.55 11.44 0.12
CA ILE A 122 8.37 10.59 -0.11
C ILE A 122 8.74 9.38 -0.97
N LYS A 123 9.52 9.56 -2.05
CA LYS A 123 10.04 8.45 -2.86
C LYS A 123 10.93 7.52 -2.04
N GLN A 124 11.70 8.06 -1.10
CA GLN A 124 12.51 7.25 -0.19
C GLN A 124 11.63 6.37 0.70
N GLU A 125 10.50 6.87 1.22
CA GLU A 125 9.53 6.04 1.94
C GLU A 125 8.89 4.98 1.05
N VAL A 126 8.54 5.28 -0.20
CA VAL A 126 8.05 4.28 -1.16
C VAL A 126 9.08 3.18 -1.40
N ARG A 127 10.38 3.53 -1.51
CA ARG A 127 11.45 2.52 -1.60
C ARG A 127 11.53 1.63 -0.36
N LYS A 128 11.37 2.20 0.85
CA LYS A 128 11.35 1.41 2.10
C LYS A 128 10.16 0.45 2.15
N ILE A 129 8.98 0.87 1.65
CA ILE A 129 7.82 -0.03 1.50
C ILE A 129 8.21 -1.22 0.62
N LEU A 130 8.76 -0.96 -0.56
CA LEU A 130 9.13 -2.00 -1.51
C LEU A 130 10.22 -2.94 -0.97
N GLN A 131 11.23 -2.40 -0.28
CA GLN A 131 12.29 -3.17 0.36
C GLN A 131 11.73 -4.10 1.46
N GLY A 132 10.88 -3.57 2.35
CA GLY A 132 10.22 -4.37 3.38
C GLY A 132 9.35 -5.47 2.78
N TYR A 133 8.60 -5.15 1.73
CA TYR A 133 7.77 -6.12 1.03
C TYR A 133 8.60 -7.25 0.40
N ARG A 134 9.66 -6.90 -0.36
CA ARG A 134 10.57 -7.89 -0.96
C ARG A 134 11.19 -8.81 0.09
N LYS A 135 11.59 -8.28 1.25
CA LYS A 135 12.12 -9.08 2.36
C LYS A 135 11.09 -10.11 2.85
N LEU A 136 9.82 -9.73 2.99
CA LEU A 136 8.76 -10.65 3.38
C LEU A 136 8.51 -11.73 2.32
N LEU A 137 8.45 -11.35 1.03
CA LEU A 137 8.29 -12.28 -0.08
C LEU A 137 9.46 -13.26 -0.14
N ARG A 138 10.69 -12.76 -0.07
CA ARG A 138 11.89 -13.59 -0.11
C ARG A 138 11.88 -14.64 0.99
N LYS A 139 11.53 -14.27 2.21
CA LYS A 139 11.39 -15.22 3.34
C LYS A 139 10.43 -16.37 3.01
N GLN A 140 9.28 -16.08 2.39
CA GLN A 140 8.30 -17.12 2.03
C GLN A 140 8.77 -17.96 0.84
N LEU A 141 9.40 -17.35 -0.16
CA LEU A 141 9.95 -18.06 -1.30
C LEU A 141 11.09 -19.02 -0.90
N ASP A 142 12.04 -18.55 -0.07
CA ASP A 142 13.11 -19.41 0.48
C ASP A 142 12.53 -20.60 1.25
N ALA A 143 11.52 -20.37 2.09
CA ALA A 143 10.83 -21.43 2.83
C ALA A 143 10.07 -22.39 1.90
N ALA A 144 9.46 -21.88 0.82
CA ALA A 144 8.77 -22.71 -0.17
C ALA A 144 9.74 -23.63 -0.93
N VAL A 145 10.93 -23.13 -1.27
CA VAL A 145 12.03 -23.95 -1.84
C VAL A 145 12.45 -25.03 -0.84
N ALA A 146 12.73 -24.66 0.41
CA ALA A 146 13.16 -25.61 1.45
C ALA A 146 12.13 -26.71 1.69
N ASN A 147 10.85 -26.42 1.52
CA ASN A 147 9.75 -27.37 1.66
C ASN A 147 9.42 -28.14 0.37
N GLY A 148 10.18 -27.95 -0.71
CA GLY A 148 9.93 -28.60 -2.01
C GLY A 148 8.63 -28.15 -2.69
N GLN A 149 8.08 -27.01 -2.33
CA GLN A 149 6.83 -26.47 -2.89
C GLN A 149 7.05 -25.69 -4.19
N VAL A 150 8.27 -25.21 -4.41
CA VAL A 150 8.71 -24.53 -5.64
C VAL A 150 10.08 -25.05 -6.05
N SER A 151 10.42 -24.89 -7.32
CA SER A 151 11.70 -25.38 -7.88
C SER A 151 12.90 -24.70 -7.20
N PRO A 152 13.95 -25.45 -6.84
CA PRO A 152 15.21 -24.88 -6.35
C PRO A 152 15.97 -24.05 -7.42
N ARG A 153 15.59 -24.19 -8.70
CA ARG A 153 16.14 -23.41 -9.83
C ARG A 153 15.40 -22.09 -10.06
N LEU A 154 14.32 -21.84 -9.32
CA LEU A 154 13.54 -20.60 -9.47
C LEU A 154 14.41 -19.39 -9.11
N ASP A 155 14.45 -18.40 -9.98
CA ASP A 155 14.98 -17.07 -9.63
C ASP A 155 14.02 -16.38 -8.66
N LEU A 156 14.39 -16.38 -7.38
CA LEU A 156 13.55 -15.85 -6.32
C LEU A 156 13.39 -14.32 -6.37
N GLU A 157 14.37 -13.60 -6.92
CA GLU A 157 14.26 -12.14 -7.12
C GLU A 157 13.31 -11.82 -8.27
N ALA A 158 13.37 -12.58 -9.36
CA ALA A 158 12.42 -12.47 -10.46
C ALA A 158 10.99 -12.81 -9.98
N ALA A 159 10.83 -13.89 -9.20
CA ALA A 159 9.56 -14.29 -8.64
C ALA A 159 8.96 -13.21 -7.70
N ALA A 160 9.77 -12.62 -6.84
CA ALA A 160 9.35 -11.51 -5.97
C ALA A 160 8.99 -10.25 -6.78
N THR A 161 9.76 -9.95 -7.82
CA THR A 161 9.48 -8.82 -8.73
C THR A 161 8.18 -9.02 -9.49
N LEU A 162 7.95 -10.22 -10.04
CA LEU A 162 6.71 -10.59 -10.72
C LEU A 162 5.51 -10.49 -9.78
N PHE A 163 5.63 -10.98 -8.54
CA PHE A 163 4.56 -10.90 -7.55
C PHE A 163 4.07 -9.45 -7.34
N VAL A 164 4.99 -8.53 -7.10
CA VAL A 164 4.67 -7.11 -6.91
C VAL A 164 4.13 -6.51 -8.21
N GLY A 165 4.75 -6.81 -9.35
CA GLY A 165 4.35 -6.31 -10.66
C GLY A 165 2.94 -6.74 -11.06
N VAL A 166 2.54 -7.97 -10.72
CA VAL A 166 1.18 -8.45 -10.95
C VAL A 166 0.15 -7.62 -10.18
N VAL A 167 0.40 -7.33 -8.90
CA VAL A 167 -0.52 -6.47 -8.13
C VAL A 167 -0.55 -5.05 -8.70
N GLN A 168 0.61 -4.49 -9.07
CA GLN A 168 0.70 -3.17 -9.71
C GLN A 168 -0.09 -3.13 -11.03
N GLY A 169 -0.02 -4.18 -11.84
CA GLY A 169 -0.82 -4.32 -13.06
C GLY A 169 -2.32 -4.33 -12.80
N LEU A 170 -2.78 -5.09 -11.82
CA LEU A 170 -4.18 -5.11 -11.41
C LEU A 170 -4.65 -3.72 -10.92
N VAL A 171 -3.81 -3.03 -10.15
CA VAL A 171 -4.08 -1.66 -9.69
C VAL A 171 -4.24 -0.70 -10.87
N MET A 172 -3.32 -0.75 -11.84
CA MET A 172 -3.37 0.11 -13.03
C MET A 172 -4.66 -0.13 -13.83
N GLN A 173 -5.01 -1.40 -14.07
CA GLN A 173 -6.24 -1.76 -14.79
C GLN A 173 -7.50 -1.29 -14.04
N SER A 174 -7.52 -1.42 -12.71
CA SER A 174 -8.61 -0.93 -11.86
C SER A 174 -8.76 0.60 -11.94
N MET A 175 -7.66 1.33 -11.99
CA MET A 175 -7.67 2.79 -12.17
C MET A 175 -8.19 3.20 -13.54
N LEU A 176 -7.80 2.49 -14.60
CA LEU A 176 -8.26 2.74 -15.98
C LEU A 176 -9.77 2.46 -16.13
N SER A 177 -10.26 1.39 -15.53
CA SER A 177 -11.70 1.01 -15.62
C SER A 177 -12.59 1.87 -14.71
N GLY A 178 -12.03 2.66 -13.81
CA GLY A 178 -12.79 3.42 -12.81
C GLY A 178 -13.50 2.54 -11.77
N SER A 179 -13.19 1.24 -11.72
CA SER A 179 -13.86 0.25 -10.86
C SER A 179 -12.91 -0.32 -9.81
N PRO A 180 -12.79 0.29 -8.61
CA PRO A 180 -11.89 -0.21 -7.56
C PRO A 180 -12.17 -1.66 -7.12
N GLY A 181 -13.40 -2.14 -7.31
CA GLY A 181 -13.78 -3.53 -7.01
C GLY A 181 -13.25 -4.56 -8.01
N ALA A 182 -12.93 -4.15 -9.25
CA ALA A 182 -12.44 -5.05 -10.30
C ALA A 182 -11.13 -5.75 -9.93
N ILE A 183 -10.29 -5.12 -9.10
CA ILE A 183 -9.05 -5.72 -8.63
C ILE A 183 -9.29 -7.01 -7.82
N LYS A 184 -10.37 -7.07 -7.04
CA LYS A 184 -10.69 -8.26 -6.22
C LYS A 184 -11.22 -9.41 -7.07
N SER A 185 -12.01 -9.13 -8.11
CA SER A 185 -12.61 -10.17 -8.95
C SER A 185 -11.59 -10.96 -9.76
N GLN A 186 -10.45 -10.36 -10.11
CA GLN A 186 -9.39 -11.01 -10.89
C GLN A 186 -8.26 -11.60 -10.03
N ALA A 187 -8.19 -11.21 -8.76
CA ALA A 187 -7.05 -11.51 -7.89
C ALA A 187 -6.74 -13.01 -7.79
N ASP A 188 -7.75 -13.84 -7.56
CA ASP A 188 -7.57 -15.29 -7.38
C ASP A 188 -7.10 -15.98 -8.68
N ALA A 189 -7.68 -15.62 -9.83
CA ALA A 189 -7.30 -16.18 -11.12
C ALA A 189 -5.87 -15.79 -11.51
N VAL A 190 -5.51 -14.52 -11.29
CA VAL A 190 -4.16 -14.01 -11.60
C VAL A 190 -3.13 -14.61 -10.67
N PHE A 191 -3.44 -14.75 -9.38
CA PHE A 191 -2.53 -15.42 -8.44
C PHE A 191 -2.38 -16.91 -8.77
N ALA A 192 -3.41 -17.60 -9.26
CA ALA A 192 -3.29 -18.99 -9.68
C ALA A 192 -2.32 -19.18 -10.86
N ILE A 193 -2.24 -18.20 -11.77
CA ILE A 193 -1.24 -18.20 -12.86
C ILE A 193 0.16 -18.01 -12.29
N TYR A 194 0.36 -17.02 -11.41
CA TYR A 194 1.64 -16.81 -10.73
C TYR A 194 2.11 -18.07 -9.99
N ARG A 195 1.21 -18.68 -9.19
CA ARG A 195 1.49 -19.90 -8.42
C ARG A 195 1.98 -21.04 -9.31
N ARG A 196 1.30 -21.33 -10.42
CA ARG A 196 1.73 -22.34 -11.39
C ARG A 196 3.11 -22.04 -11.95
N GLY A 197 3.34 -20.79 -12.35
CA GLY A 197 4.64 -20.38 -12.92
C GLY A 197 5.82 -20.59 -11.98
N ILE A 198 5.66 -20.40 -10.66
CA ILE A 198 6.73 -20.63 -9.69
C ILE A 198 6.88 -22.09 -9.25
N GLN A 199 5.84 -22.93 -9.44
CA GLN A 199 5.89 -24.36 -9.13
C GLN A 199 6.47 -25.18 -10.28
N GLU A 200 6.20 -24.80 -11.52
CA GLU A 200 6.61 -25.51 -12.73
C GLU A 200 7.94 -25.02 -13.32
N ALA A 201 8.71 -24.21 -12.57
CA ALA A 201 9.99 -23.74 -13.05
C ALA A 201 10.92 -24.93 -13.38
N PRO A 202 11.49 -25.00 -14.59
CA PRO A 202 12.28 -26.14 -15.09
C PRO A 202 13.57 -26.41 -14.33
#